data_4808238b4809bbef40c15ad03e74c550
#
_entry.id   4808238b4809bbef40c15ad03e74c550
#
_cell.length_a   1.000
_cell.length_b   1.000
_cell.length_c   1.000
_cell.angle_alpha   90.00
_cell.angle_beta   90.00
_cell.angle_gamma   90.00
#
_symmetry.space_group_name_H-M   'P 1'
#
loop_
_entity.id
_entity.type
_entity.pdbx_description
1 polymer ?
#
loop_
_entity_poly.entity_id
_entity_poly.type
_entity_poly.pdbx_seq_one_letter_code
_entity_poly.pdbx_strand_id
1 'polypeptide(L)'
;MASIIPSRQLFIVTSALNPNMGVLSREDRLQQTIEGLVSLRKKCPDAIVILADGSPEPVEKEKYDSMSGLVDLIADFSGDKDISQFASAARKSEAENVLMLKVMMLLKQAPELKRLMHSVHRVYKFSARTILHDEFDTAEHNHFGKYVFKKRIPTWLAGDAAETFTDLLITRLFSFCPSLIDDYSIVCRRNIGVVQDAGVDTEHAHFFNIEPDRLVELDKIHCQGVMASTGATEFY
;
A
#
# COMPACT_ATOMS: atom_id res chain seq x y z
N MET A 1 -27.12 26.92 2.59
CA MET A 1 -26.75 25.66 3.26
C MET A 1 -25.50 25.15 2.57
N ALA A 2 -24.36 25.11 3.27
CA ALA A 2 -23.17 24.47 2.71
C ALA A 2 -23.49 22.97 2.57
N SER A 3 -23.38 22.44 1.35
CA SER A 3 -23.47 20.98 1.14
C SER A 3 -22.34 20.34 1.91
N ILE A 4 -22.66 19.55 2.92
CA ILE A 4 -21.68 18.71 3.61
C ILE A 4 -21.21 17.71 2.56
N ILE A 5 -20.01 17.91 2.01
CA ILE A 5 -19.38 16.92 1.13
C ILE A 5 -19.15 15.70 2.02
N PRO A 6 -19.69 14.52 1.66
CA PRO A 6 -19.47 13.33 2.47
C PRO A 6 -17.97 13.05 2.53
N SER A 7 -17.48 12.85 3.74
CA SER A 7 -16.08 12.52 4.02
C SER A 7 -15.81 11.11 3.49
N ARG A 8 -14.81 10.97 2.62
CA ARG A 8 -14.50 9.70 1.93
C ARG A 8 -13.16 9.13 2.36
N GLN A 9 -13.06 7.81 2.31
CA GLN A 9 -11.77 7.10 2.36
C GLN A 9 -11.22 6.97 0.95
N LEU A 10 -9.91 7.07 0.81
CA LEU A 10 -9.17 6.73 -0.41
C LEU A 10 -8.34 5.49 -0.14
N PHE A 11 -8.54 4.43 -0.92
CA PHE A 11 -7.68 3.25 -0.91
C PHE A 11 -6.76 3.25 -2.13
N ILE A 12 -5.47 3.23 -1.87
CA ILE A 12 -4.42 2.99 -2.87
C ILE A 12 -4.11 1.50 -2.80
N VAL A 13 -4.62 0.76 -3.77
CA VAL A 13 -4.43 -0.69 -3.86
C VAL A 13 -3.19 -0.95 -4.70
N THR A 14 -2.09 -1.38 -4.06
CA THR A 14 -0.85 -1.69 -4.77
C THR A 14 -0.85 -3.12 -5.28
N SER A 15 -0.56 -3.31 -6.55
CA SER A 15 -0.48 -4.62 -7.20
C SER A 15 0.76 -4.79 -8.07
N ALA A 16 1.04 -6.04 -8.41
CA ALA A 16 1.90 -6.48 -9.50
C ALA A 16 1.21 -7.67 -10.16
N LEU A 17 0.36 -7.40 -11.15
CA LEU A 17 -0.45 -8.41 -11.86
C LEU A 17 0.41 -9.33 -12.72
N ASN A 18 1.52 -8.81 -13.27
CA ASN A 18 2.52 -9.57 -13.99
C ASN A 18 3.83 -9.64 -13.18
N PRO A 19 3.86 -10.37 -12.04
CA PRO A 19 5.07 -10.49 -11.26
C PRO A 19 6.09 -11.35 -11.99
N ASN A 20 7.37 -11.02 -11.86
CA ASN A 20 8.48 -11.88 -12.30
C ASN A 20 9.07 -12.70 -11.14
N MET A 21 8.47 -12.63 -9.95
CA MET A 21 8.95 -13.25 -8.73
C MET A 21 7.79 -13.73 -7.84
N GLY A 22 8.10 -14.74 -7.04
CA GLY A 22 7.16 -15.36 -6.10
C GLY A 22 6.65 -16.71 -6.60
N VAL A 23 5.88 -17.40 -5.76
CA VAL A 23 5.39 -18.76 -6.04
C VAL A 23 4.04 -18.79 -6.77
N LEU A 24 3.42 -17.62 -6.95
CA LEU A 24 2.06 -17.51 -7.51
C LEU A 24 2.12 -17.15 -9.00
N SER A 25 1.25 -17.76 -9.79
CA SER A 25 1.07 -17.44 -11.20
C SER A 25 0.47 -16.04 -11.41
N ARG A 26 0.49 -15.57 -12.67
CA ARG A 26 -0.16 -14.30 -13.04
C ARG A 26 -1.68 -14.36 -12.85
N GLU A 27 -2.27 -15.53 -13.12
CA GLU A 27 -3.70 -15.81 -12.94
C GLU A 27 -4.08 -15.79 -11.46
N ASP A 28 -3.28 -16.44 -10.60
CA ASP A 28 -3.48 -16.39 -9.13
C ASP A 28 -3.40 -14.97 -8.61
N ARG A 29 -2.46 -14.16 -9.14
CA ARG A 29 -2.32 -12.74 -8.78
C ARG A 29 -3.54 -11.92 -9.14
N LEU A 30 -4.06 -12.10 -10.35
CA LEU A 30 -5.28 -11.44 -10.78
C LEU A 30 -6.45 -11.83 -9.88
N GLN A 31 -6.63 -13.13 -9.64
CA GLN A 31 -7.70 -13.64 -8.78
C GLN A 31 -7.62 -13.07 -7.36
N GLN A 32 -6.44 -13.09 -6.74
CA GLN A 32 -6.24 -12.49 -5.40
C GLN A 32 -6.53 -10.99 -5.37
N THR A 33 -6.16 -10.27 -6.45
CA THR A 33 -6.45 -8.84 -6.57
C THR A 33 -7.95 -8.59 -6.64
N ILE A 34 -8.69 -9.37 -7.43
CA ILE A 34 -10.15 -9.28 -7.52
C ILE A 34 -10.79 -9.58 -6.15
N GLU A 35 -10.38 -10.65 -5.47
CA GLU A 35 -10.89 -11.01 -4.14
C GLU A 35 -10.64 -9.90 -3.11
N GLY A 36 -9.44 -9.33 -3.11
CA GLY A 36 -9.09 -8.19 -2.26
C GLY A 36 -9.98 -6.98 -2.53
N LEU A 37 -10.17 -6.61 -3.79
CA LEU A 37 -11.05 -5.51 -4.21
C LEU A 37 -12.52 -5.77 -3.85
N VAL A 38 -13.01 -7.00 -4.02
CA VAL A 38 -14.38 -7.38 -3.61
C VAL A 38 -14.55 -7.23 -2.10
N SER A 39 -13.59 -7.70 -1.31
CA SER A 39 -13.64 -7.55 0.16
C SER A 39 -13.64 -6.07 0.57
N LEU A 40 -12.84 -5.24 -0.10
CA LEU A 40 -12.77 -3.81 0.12
C LEU A 40 -14.11 -3.14 -0.20
N ARG A 41 -14.69 -3.41 -1.37
CA ARG A 41 -15.98 -2.85 -1.77
C ARG A 41 -17.12 -3.28 -0.86
N LYS A 42 -17.10 -4.52 -0.36
CA LYS A 42 -18.08 -5.00 0.63
C LYS A 42 -18.02 -4.19 1.93
N LYS A 43 -16.82 -3.83 2.39
CA LYS A 43 -16.60 -3.11 3.65
C LYS A 43 -16.69 -1.60 3.52
N CYS A 44 -16.22 -1.06 2.43
CA CYS A 44 -16.12 0.38 2.17
C CYS A 44 -16.73 0.70 0.79
N PRO A 45 -18.07 0.56 0.61
CA PRO A 45 -18.71 0.70 -0.69
C PRO A 45 -18.54 2.11 -1.30
N ASP A 46 -18.50 3.14 -0.47
CA ASP A 46 -18.38 4.55 -0.88
C ASP A 46 -16.92 5.04 -0.97
N ALA A 47 -15.94 4.16 -0.69
CA ALA A 47 -14.53 4.51 -0.77
C ALA A 47 -14.13 4.81 -2.21
N ILE A 48 -13.16 5.71 -2.38
CA ILE A 48 -12.46 5.90 -3.63
C ILE A 48 -11.37 4.84 -3.70
N VAL A 49 -11.31 4.08 -4.79
CA VAL A 49 -10.33 3.00 -4.97
C VAL A 49 -9.46 3.27 -6.19
N ILE A 50 -8.18 3.47 -5.97
CA ILE A 50 -7.16 3.58 -7.02
C ILE A 50 -6.35 2.28 -7.02
N LEU A 51 -6.42 1.51 -8.10
CA LEU A 51 -5.51 0.39 -8.34
C LEU A 51 -4.22 0.95 -8.95
N ALA A 52 -3.11 0.80 -8.24
CA ALA A 52 -1.78 1.17 -8.72
C ALA A 52 -0.99 -0.10 -9.04
N ASP A 53 -0.78 -0.38 -10.32
CA ASP A 53 -0.02 -1.55 -10.74
C ASP A 53 1.43 -1.20 -11.06
N GLY A 54 2.35 -1.88 -10.39
CA GLY A 54 3.80 -1.76 -10.55
C GLY A 54 4.43 -3.04 -11.13
N SER A 55 3.74 -3.72 -12.03
CA SER A 55 4.30 -4.87 -12.74
C SER A 55 5.56 -4.50 -13.52
N PRO A 56 6.63 -5.33 -13.51
CA PRO A 56 7.85 -5.07 -14.28
C PRO A 56 7.62 -5.12 -15.79
N GLU A 57 6.58 -5.82 -16.24
CA GLU A 57 6.15 -5.91 -17.63
C GLU A 57 4.76 -5.31 -17.80
N PRO A 58 4.43 -4.77 -19.00
CA PRO A 58 3.09 -4.27 -19.29
C PRO A 58 2.00 -5.30 -18.99
N VAL A 59 0.89 -4.82 -18.47
CA VAL A 59 -0.29 -5.64 -18.16
C VAL A 59 -1.30 -5.54 -19.30
N GLU A 60 -1.86 -6.67 -19.67
CA GLU A 60 -2.88 -6.77 -20.71
C GLU A 60 -4.16 -6.01 -20.28
N LYS A 61 -4.75 -5.28 -21.23
CA LYS A 61 -5.94 -4.45 -20.97
C LYS A 61 -7.10 -5.25 -20.40
N GLU A 62 -7.28 -6.48 -20.83
CA GLU A 62 -8.35 -7.40 -20.42
C GLU A 62 -8.32 -7.67 -18.91
N LYS A 63 -7.12 -7.71 -18.29
CA LYS A 63 -6.97 -7.85 -16.84
C LYS A 63 -7.51 -6.62 -16.12
N TYR A 64 -7.22 -5.43 -16.61
CA TYR A 64 -7.77 -4.20 -16.04
C TYR A 64 -9.29 -4.10 -16.24
N ASP A 65 -9.79 -4.48 -17.42
CA ASP A 65 -11.22 -4.48 -17.75
C ASP A 65 -12.01 -5.40 -16.80
N SER A 66 -11.42 -6.53 -16.37
CA SER A 66 -12.05 -7.46 -15.42
C SER A 66 -12.27 -6.86 -14.02
N MET A 67 -11.59 -5.78 -13.68
CA MET A 67 -11.67 -5.09 -12.38
C MET A 67 -12.38 -3.74 -12.46
N SER A 68 -12.84 -3.31 -13.66
CA SER A 68 -13.38 -1.96 -13.90
C SER A 68 -14.56 -1.57 -13.01
N GLY A 69 -15.38 -2.56 -12.58
CA GLY A 69 -16.50 -2.33 -11.65
C GLY A 69 -16.08 -2.27 -10.17
N LEU A 70 -14.82 -2.56 -9.85
CA LEU A 70 -14.30 -2.61 -8.48
C LEU A 70 -13.39 -1.43 -8.13
N VAL A 71 -12.91 -0.70 -9.12
CA VAL A 71 -11.99 0.43 -8.95
C VAL A 71 -12.54 1.71 -9.60
N ASP A 72 -12.19 2.86 -9.06
CA ASP A 72 -12.58 4.16 -9.63
C ASP A 72 -11.52 4.68 -10.60
N LEU A 73 -10.26 4.26 -10.40
CA LEU A 73 -9.14 4.63 -11.26
C LEU A 73 -8.10 3.49 -11.29
N ILE A 74 -7.52 3.28 -12.46
CA ILE A 74 -6.32 2.46 -12.63
C ILE A 74 -5.15 3.39 -12.92
N ALA A 75 -4.16 3.39 -12.03
CA ALA A 75 -2.88 4.04 -12.20
C ALA A 75 -1.88 2.98 -12.69
N ASP A 76 -1.82 2.82 -14.00
CA ASP A 76 -0.96 1.83 -14.64
C ASP A 76 0.47 2.35 -14.74
N PHE A 77 1.36 1.76 -13.95
CA PHE A 77 2.80 1.95 -13.98
C PHE A 77 3.52 0.68 -14.44
N SER A 78 2.80 -0.28 -15.05
CA SER A 78 3.40 -1.51 -15.56
C SER A 78 4.41 -1.19 -16.67
N GLY A 79 5.56 -1.83 -16.64
CA GLY A 79 6.66 -1.54 -17.55
C GLY A 79 7.37 -0.19 -17.33
N ASP A 80 7.00 0.56 -16.27
CA ASP A 80 7.72 1.79 -15.90
C ASP A 80 9.19 1.47 -15.56
N LYS A 81 10.13 2.23 -16.15
CA LYS A 81 11.56 1.91 -16.07
C LYS A 81 12.11 1.93 -14.64
N ASP A 82 11.68 2.90 -13.82
CA ASP A 82 12.18 3.03 -12.45
C ASP A 82 11.68 1.85 -11.59
N ILE A 83 10.43 1.44 -11.77
CA ILE A 83 9.84 0.29 -11.04
C ILE A 83 10.44 -1.02 -11.55
N SER A 84 10.48 -1.21 -12.88
CA SER A 84 10.96 -2.43 -13.52
C SER A 84 12.43 -2.72 -13.20
N GLN A 85 13.26 -1.69 -13.08
CA GLN A 85 14.66 -1.81 -12.69
C GLN A 85 14.80 -2.51 -11.33
N PHE A 86 14.03 -2.12 -10.33
CA PHE A 86 14.06 -2.74 -9.01
C PHE A 86 13.35 -4.08 -8.98
N ALA A 87 12.16 -4.17 -9.56
CA ALA A 87 11.37 -5.39 -9.58
C ALA A 87 12.10 -6.55 -10.28
N SER A 88 12.80 -6.27 -11.38
CA SER A 88 13.59 -7.27 -12.12
C SER A 88 14.84 -7.73 -11.38
N ALA A 89 15.41 -6.89 -10.51
CA ALA A 89 16.58 -7.20 -9.69
C ALA A 89 16.24 -7.88 -8.35
N ALA A 90 15.05 -8.43 -8.20
CA ALA A 90 14.56 -9.00 -6.93
C ALA A 90 14.41 -7.97 -5.77
N ARG A 91 14.38 -6.69 -6.09
CA ARG A 91 14.38 -5.56 -5.15
C ARG A 91 12.96 -5.00 -4.99
N LYS A 92 12.02 -5.86 -4.60
CA LYS A 92 10.59 -5.51 -4.52
C LYS A 92 10.28 -4.40 -3.49
N SER A 93 11.07 -4.30 -2.42
CA SER A 93 10.88 -3.26 -1.39
C SER A 93 11.11 -1.85 -1.95
N GLU A 94 12.15 -1.69 -2.79
CA GLU A 94 12.40 -0.44 -3.49
C GLU A 94 11.32 -0.19 -4.55
N ALA A 95 10.95 -1.21 -5.33
CA ALA A 95 9.88 -1.09 -6.33
C ALA A 95 8.56 -0.63 -5.72
N GLU A 96 8.18 -1.15 -4.54
CA GLU A 96 6.96 -0.74 -3.83
C GLU A 96 7.04 0.72 -3.36
N ASN A 97 8.18 1.16 -2.82
CA ASN A 97 8.36 2.55 -2.41
C ASN A 97 8.37 3.51 -3.61
N VAL A 98 8.96 3.12 -4.75
CA VAL A 98 8.91 3.91 -5.99
C VAL A 98 7.49 4.00 -6.51
N LEU A 99 6.74 2.89 -6.53
CA LEU A 99 5.33 2.87 -6.91
C LEU A 99 4.51 3.84 -6.04
N MET A 100 4.62 3.75 -4.72
CA MET A 100 3.92 4.65 -3.81
C MET A 100 4.31 6.11 -4.04
N LEU A 101 5.59 6.40 -4.27
CA LEU A 101 6.06 7.76 -4.58
C LEU A 101 5.39 8.31 -5.86
N LYS A 102 5.31 7.49 -6.93
CA LYS A 102 4.63 7.87 -8.19
C LYS A 102 3.13 8.10 -7.97
N VAL A 103 2.46 7.28 -7.15
CA VAL A 103 1.07 7.51 -6.78
C VAL A 103 0.90 8.82 -6.01
N MET A 104 1.77 9.13 -5.04
CA MET A 104 1.72 10.41 -4.32
C MET A 104 1.91 11.60 -5.28
N MET A 105 2.80 11.49 -6.26
CA MET A 105 2.97 12.51 -7.30
C MET A 105 1.72 12.66 -8.15
N LEU A 106 1.11 11.56 -8.57
CA LEU A 106 -0.14 11.56 -9.34
C LEU A 106 -1.28 12.28 -8.59
N LEU A 107 -1.48 11.97 -7.30
CA LEU A 107 -2.48 12.61 -6.45
C LEU A 107 -2.28 14.13 -6.33
N LYS A 108 -1.04 14.60 -6.37
CA LYS A 108 -0.69 16.02 -6.26
C LYS A 108 -0.76 16.77 -7.57
N GLN A 109 -0.46 16.12 -8.69
CA GLN A 109 -0.27 16.76 -10.00
C GLN A 109 -1.51 16.69 -10.88
N ALA A 110 -2.29 15.60 -10.83
CA ALA A 110 -3.52 15.48 -11.63
C ALA A 110 -4.63 16.38 -11.06
N PRO A 111 -5.15 17.37 -11.83
CA PRO A 111 -6.11 18.35 -11.32
C PRO A 111 -7.39 17.72 -10.75
N GLU A 112 -7.86 16.63 -11.38
CA GLU A 112 -9.05 15.88 -10.95
C GLU A 112 -8.81 15.20 -9.60
N LEU A 113 -7.67 14.54 -9.43
CA LEU A 113 -7.30 13.86 -8.18
C LEU A 113 -7.03 14.86 -7.07
N LYS A 114 -6.38 15.99 -7.38
CA LYS A 114 -6.19 17.07 -6.41
C LYS A 114 -7.54 17.61 -5.89
N ARG A 115 -8.53 17.79 -6.77
CA ARG A 115 -9.89 18.17 -6.35
C ARG A 115 -10.55 17.08 -5.50
N LEU A 116 -10.41 15.82 -5.91
CA LEU A 116 -10.93 14.66 -5.17
C LEU A 116 -10.38 14.60 -3.75
N MET A 117 -9.10 14.89 -3.56
CA MET A 117 -8.43 14.88 -2.25
C MET A 117 -9.05 15.86 -1.24
N HIS A 118 -9.75 16.91 -1.65
CA HIS A 118 -10.47 17.78 -0.73
C HIS A 118 -11.66 17.09 -0.01
N SER A 119 -12.17 16.00 -0.55
CA SER A 119 -13.23 15.18 0.07
C SER A 119 -12.70 14.00 0.86
N VAL A 120 -11.40 13.72 0.77
CA VAL A 120 -10.75 12.58 1.44
C VAL A 120 -10.33 12.97 2.86
N HIS A 121 -10.73 12.18 3.84
CA HIS A 121 -10.30 12.37 5.22
C HIS A 121 -9.25 11.35 5.66
N ARG A 122 -9.15 10.20 4.97
CA ARG A 122 -8.17 9.17 5.26
C ARG A 122 -7.69 8.49 3.99
N VAL A 123 -6.38 8.30 3.87
CA VAL A 123 -5.73 7.54 2.80
C VAL A 123 -5.29 6.20 3.37
N TYR A 124 -5.61 5.12 2.68
CA TYR A 124 -5.18 3.77 3.01
C TYR A 124 -4.24 3.26 1.91
N LYS A 125 -3.09 2.73 2.30
CA LYS A 125 -2.33 1.82 1.44
C LYS A 125 -2.85 0.41 1.71
N PHE A 126 -3.18 -0.31 0.66
CA PHE A 126 -3.75 -1.64 0.70
C PHE A 126 -3.05 -2.54 -0.32
N SER A 127 -2.41 -3.61 0.11
CA SER A 127 -1.84 -4.58 -0.82
C SER A 127 -2.95 -5.40 -1.48
N ALA A 128 -2.95 -5.50 -2.78
CA ALA A 128 -4.01 -6.15 -3.57
C ALA A 128 -4.32 -7.61 -3.17
N ARG A 129 -3.40 -8.28 -2.48
CA ARG A 129 -3.55 -9.66 -1.97
C ARG A 129 -4.07 -9.72 -0.53
N THR A 130 -4.71 -8.67 -0.08
CA THR A 130 -5.25 -8.55 1.27
C THR A 130 -6.76 -8.66 1.23
N ILE A 131 -7.34 -9.37 2.16
CA ILE A 131 -8.78 -9.51 2.36
C ILE A 131 -9.15 -8.80 3.66
N LEU A 132 -10.09 -7.88 3.63
CA LEU A 132 -10.65 -7.26 4.83
C LEU A 132 -11.65 -8.22 5.49
N HIS A 133 -11.55 -8.36 6.80
CA HIS A 133 -12.48 -9.14 7.61
C HIS A 133 -13.72 -8.33 7.98
N ASP A 134 -14.71 -9.02 8.53
CA ASP A 134 -15.98 -8.38 8.89
C ASP A 134 -15.81 -7.38 10.07
N GLU A 135 -14.79 -7.53 10.86
CA GLU A 135 -14.44 -6.66 11.99
C GLU A 135 -13.64 -5.41 11.57
N PHE A 136 -13.22 -5.28 10.31
CA PHE A 136 -12.51 -4.08 9.88
C PHE A 136 -13.37 -2.84 10.04
N ASP A 137 -12.89 -1.87 10.82
CA ASP A 137 -13.56 -0.60 11.08
C ASP A 137 -12.67 0.60 10.71
N THR A 138 -13.13 1.43 9.79
CA THR A 138 -12.43 2.65 9.39
C THR A 138 -12.38 3.69 10.52
N ALA A 139 -13.25 3.62 11.53
CA ALA A 139 -13.24 4.53 12.66
C ALA A 139 -11.97 4.39 13.51
N GLU A 140 -11.44 3.18 13.66
CA GLU A 140 -10.18 2.92 14.36
C GLU A 140 -8.96 3.58 13.71
N HIS A 141 -9.08 3.91 12.43
CA HIS A 141 -8.03 4.61 11.67
C HIS A 141 -8.16 6.13 11.70
N ASN A 142 -9.21 6.70 12.33
CA ASN A 142 -9.50 8.14 12.26
C ASN A 142 -8.66 8.97 13.24
N HIS A 143 -7.36 9.06 12.98
CA HIS A 143 -6.40 9.85 13.76
C HIS A 143 -5.83 10.99 12.90
N PHE A 144 -6.19 12.23 13.24
CA PHE A 144 -5.74 13.41 12.50
C PHE A 144 -4.21 13.59 12.62
N GLY A 145 -3.55 13.86 11.49
CA GLY A 145 -2.10 14.11 11.45
C GLY A 145 -1.23 12.88 11.79
N LYS A 146 -1.79 11.66 11.77
CA LYS A 146 -1.10 10.42 12.15
C LYS A 146 -1.08 9.39 11.03
N TYR A 147 -0.05 8.55 11.08
CA TYR A 147 -0.02 7.23 10.48
C TYR A 147 -0.68 6.22 11.41
N VAL A 148 -1.39 5.26 10.88
CA VAL A 148 -2.00 4.17 11.66
C VAL A 148 -1.58 2.84 11.05
N PHE A 149 -0.88 2.05 11.84
CA PHE A 149 -0.37 0.73 11.47
C PHE A 149 -0.86 -0.34 12.46
N LYS A 150 -0.76 -1.60 12.05
CA LYS A 150 -0.73 -2.70 13.03
C LYS A 150 0.44 -2.47 13.96
N LYS A 151 0.26 -2.79 15.24
CA LYS A 151 1.32 -2.77 16.24
C LYS A 151 2.58 -3.42 15.70
N ARG A 152 3.70 -2.73 15.88
CA ARG A 152 5.01 -3.21 15.49
C ARG A 152 5.28 -4.63 16.00
N ILE A 153 6.06 -5.37 15.28
CA ILE A 153 6.55 -6.68 15.71
C ILE A 153 8.08 -6.65 15.77
N PRO A 154 8.70 -7.44 16.65
CA PRO A 154 10.15 -7.52 16.72
C PRO A 154 10.76 -7.95 15.39
N THR A 155 11.94 -7.42 15.09
CA THR A 155 12.69 -7.79 13.89
C THR A 155 13.04 -9.27 13.86
N TRP A 156 13.08 -9.85 12.65
CA TRP A 156 13.68 -11.18 12.40
C TRP A 156 15.15 -11.09 11.93
N LEU A 157 15.71 -9.89 11.82
CA LEU A 157 17.12 -9.69 11.48
C LEU A 157 18.01 -10.23 12.59
N ALA A 158 19.28 -10.44 12.28
CA ALA A 158 20.30 -10.91 13.22
C ALA A 158 21.54 -10.03 13.15
N GLY A 159 22.40 -10.11 14.18
CA GLY A 159 23.63 -9.34 14.26
C GLY A 159 23.40 -7.84 14.32
N ASP A 160 24.36 -7.06 13.80
CA ASP A 160 24.39 -5.60 13.88
C ASP A 160 23.15 -4.94 13.25
N ALA A 161 22.55 -5.59 12.26
CA ALA A 161 21.32 -5.09 11.65
C ALA A 161 20.14 -5.08 12.63
N ALA A 162 20.05 -6.08 13.51
CA ALA A 162 19.00 -6.14 14.54
C ALA A 162 19.15 -5.06 15.62
N GLU A 163 20.37 -4.56 15.88
CA GLU A 163 20.60 -3.46 16.82
C GLU A 163 20.06 -2.12 16.28
N THR A 164 20.08 -1.93 14.96
CA THR A 164 19.58 -0.71 14.29
C THR A 164 18.09 -0.81 13.97
N PHE A 165 17.63 -1.98 13.50
CA PHE A 165 16.26 -2.23 13.06
C PHE A 165 15.58 -3.21 14.04
N THR A 166 15.22 -2.69 15.23
CA THR A 166 14.68 -3.50 16.33
C THR A 166 13.28 -4.03 16.08
N ASP A 167 12.50 -3.34 15.28
CA ASP A 167 11.11 -3.61 15.01
C ASP A 167 10.78 -3.36 13.53
N LEU A 168 9.58 -3.77 13.13
CA LEU A 168 9.04 -3.52 11.81
C LEU A 168 7.55 -3.20 11.85
N LEU A 169 7.07 -2.46 10.86
CA LEU A 169 5.67 -2.13 10.65
C LEU A 169 5.11 -2.92 9.46
N ILE A 170 4.02 -3.65 9.68
CA ILE A 170 3.36 -4.39 8.60
C ILE A 170 2.78 -3.43 7.57
N THR A 171 3.25 -3.51 6.33
CA THR A 171 2.87 -2.59 5.24
C THR A 171 1.73 -3.08 4.36
N ARG A 172 1.10 -4.22 4.67
CA ARG A 172 -0.03 -4.76 3.86
C ARG A 172 -1.24 -3.86 3.86
N LEU A 173 -1.58 -3.35 5.03
CA LEU A 173 -2.63 -2.35 5.25
C LEU A 173 -2.15 -1.37 6.31
N PHE A 174 -2.12 -0.11 5.96
CA PHE A 174 -1.97 1.00 6.90
C PHE A 174 -2.67 2.23 6.34
N SER A 175 -2.82 3.25 7.15
CA SER A 175 -3.47 4.47 6.71
C SER A 175 -2.77 5.72 7.25
N PHE A 176 -3.05 6.85 6.61
CA PHE A 176 -2.52 8.15 7.04
C PHE A 176 -3.48 9.29 6.70
N CYS A 177 -3.33 10.39 7.42
CA CYS A 177 -4.08 11.62 7.16
C CYS A 177 -3.66 12.21 5.80
N PRO A 178 -4.57 12.72 4.95
CA PRO A 178 -4.22 13.36 3.68
C PRO A 178 -3.20 14.50 3.80
N SER A 179 -3.16 15.18 4.94
CA SER A 179 -2.15 16.22 5.24
C SER A 179 -0.71 15.68 5.29
N LEU A 180 -0.54 14.36 5.38
CA LEU A 180 0.78 13.71 5.40
C LEU A 180 1.25 13.21 4.02
N ILE A 181 0.57 13.54 2.92
CA ILE A 181 0.99 13.08 1.57
C ILE A 181 2.41 13.53 1.23
N ASP A 182 2.78 14.76 1.55
CA ASP A 182 4.14 15.26 1.32
C ASP A 182 5.16 14.58 2.23
N ASP A 183 4.82 14.43 3.50
CA ASP A 183 5.62 13.71 4.48
C ASP A 183 5.83 12.24 4.07
N TYR A 184 4.76 11.55 3.67
CA TYR A 184 4.85 10.18 3.21
C TYR A 184 5.69 10.04 1.92
N SER A 185 5.66 11.03 1.04
CA SER A 185 6.57 11.08 -0.12
C SER A 185 8.04 11.14 0.30
N ILE A 186 8.34 11.84 1.41
CA ILE A 186 9.69 11.88 1.99
C ILE A 186 10.04 10.53 2.62
N VAL A 187 9.10 9.92 3.37
CA VAL A 187 9.27 8.57 3.93
C VAL A 187 9.60 7.55 2.84
N CYS A 188 8.85 7.51 1.73
CA CYS A 188 9.14 6.61 0.62
C CYS A 188 10.55 6.79 0.04
N ARG A 189 11.00 8.04 -0.13
CA ARG A 189 12.37 8.32 -0.62
C ARG A 189 13.45 7.84 0.36
N ARG A 190 13.26 8.10 1.65
CA ARG A 190 14.17 7.64 2.70
C ARG A 190 14.20 6.11 2.78
N ASN A 191 13.03 5.47 2.66
CA ASN A 191 12.91 4.01 2.64
C ASN A 191 13.74 3.40 1.51
N ILE A 192 13.70 3.97 0.30
CA ILE A 192 14.52 3.50 -0.82
C ILE A 192 16.01 3.51 -0.42
N GLY A 193 16.50 4.62 0.16
CA GLY A 193 17.89 4.71 0.64
C GLY A 193 18.22 3.68 1.71
N VAL A 194 17.39 3.57 2.76
CA VAL A 194 17.59 2.60 3.85
C VAL A 194 17.60 1.16 3.36
N VAL A 195 16.65 0.79 2.47
CA VAL A 195 16.60 -0.55 1.87
C VAL A 195 17.86 -0.84 1.04
N GLN A 196 18.36 0.16 0.29
CA GLN A 196 19.56 0.02 -0.53
C GLN A 196 20.83 -0.12 0.32
N ASP A 197 20.97 0.71 1.33
CA ASP A 197 22.20 0.82 2.12
C ASP A 197 22.31 -0.31 3.15
N ALA A 198 21.19 -0.68 3.79
CA ALA A 198 21.17 -1.66 4.87
C ALA A 198 20.70 -3.06 4.43
N GLY A 199 20.15 -3.23 3.22
CA GLY A 199 19.65 -4.52 2.73
C GLY A 199 18.40 -5.05 3.46
N VAL A 200 17.67 -4.16 4.16
CA VAL A 200 16.44 -4.50 4.90
C VAL A 200 15.21 -4.39 3.99
N ASP A 201 14.06 -4.88 4.46
CA ASP A 201 12.81 -4.73 3.73
C ASP A 201 12.08 -3.40 4.03
N THR A 202 10.98 -3.18 3.31
CA THR A 202 10.20 -1.93 3.43
C THR A 202 9.54 -1.79 4.81
N GLU A 203 9.23 -2.90 5.48
CA GLU A 203 8.62 -2.94 6.81
C GLU A 203 9.56 -2.35 7.87
N HIS A 204 10.84 -2.72 7.85
CA HIS A 204 11.88 -2.14 8.73
C HIS A 204 12.14 -0.67 8.38
N ALA A 205 12.21 -0.34 7.08
CA ALA A 205 12.45 1.02 6.63
C ALA A 205 11.32 1.98 7.05
N HIS A 206 10.05 1.53 7.03
CA HIS A 206 8.93 2.33 7.54
C HIS A 206 9.05 2.59 9.03
N PHE A 207 9.36 1.56 9.83
CA PHE A 207 9.56 1.74 11.27
C PHE A 207 10.68 2.73 11.58
N PHE A 208 11.77 2.65 10.83
CA PHE A 208 12.95 3.51 11.00
C PHE A 208 12.70 4.98 10.61
N ASN A 209 11.87 5.23 9.58
CA ASN A 209 11.69 6.55 8.99
C ASN A 209 10.41 7.30 9.41
N ILE A 210 9.46 6.62 10.05
CA ILE A 210 8.26 7.28 10.58
C ILE A 210 8.53 7.77 11.99
N GLU A 211 8.34 9.08 12.22
CA GLU A 211 8.53 9.69 13.53
C GLU A 211 7.54 9.07 14.55
N PRO A 212 8.03 8.62 15.71
CA PRO A 212 7.20 7.94 16.72
C PRO A 212 5.98 8.74 17.18
N ASP A 213 6.10 10.06 17.25
CA ASP A 213 5.02 10.96 17.65
C ASP A 213 3.90 11.06 16.59
N ARG A 214 4.15 10.62 15.34
CA ARG A 214 3.17 10.53 14.26
C ARG A 214 2.58 9.14 14.07
N LEU A 215 3.03 8.15 14.83
CA LEU A 215 2.60 6.77 14.72
C LEU A 215 1.49 6.45 15.73
N VAL A 216 0.43 5.82 15.25
CA VAL A 216 -0.58 5.15 16.06
C VAL A 216 -0.53 3.67 15.70
N GLU A 217 -0.54 2.82 16.71
CA GLU A 217 -0.44 1.38 16.56
C GLU A 217 -1.73 0.72 17.05
N LEU A 218 -2.34 -0.10 16.20
CA LEU A 218 -3.51 -0.92 16.53
C LEU A 218 -3.07 -2.36 16.80
N ASP A 219 -3.61 -2.97 17.83
CA ASP A 219 -3.31 -4.38 18.14
C ASP A 219 -3.73 -5.31 17.00
N LYS A 220 -4.83 -4.98 16.28
CA LYS A 220 -5.32 -5.68 15.09
C LYS A 220 -5.77 -4.68 14.05
N ILE A 221 -5.62 -5.03 12.78
CA ILE A 221 -6.14 -4.26 11.63
C ILE A 221 -7.18 -5.05 10.83
N HIS A 222 -7.59 -6.21 11.34
CA HIS A 222 -8.68 -7.06 10.85
C HIS A 222 -8.60 -7.35 9.35
N CYS A 223 -7.43 -7.82 8.90
CA CYS A 223 -7.23 -8.30 7.54
C CYS A 223 -6.35 -9.55 7.52
N GLN A 224 -6.42 -10.27 6.41
CA GLN A 224 -5.50 -11.37 6.10
C GLN A 224 -4.83 -11.13 4.77
N GLY A 225 -3.65 -11.68 4.57
CA GLY A 225 -2.93 -11.58 3.31
C GLY A 225 -2.10 -12.81 3.01
N VAL A 226 -1.86 -13.05 1.73
CA VAL A 226 -1.02 -14.16 1.26
C VAL A 226 0.41 -13.69 1.07
N MET A 227 1.37 -14.38 1.68
CA MET A 227 2.79 -14.10 1.49
C MET A 227 3.25 -14.52 0.09
N ALA A 228 3.91 -13.60 -0.64
CA ALA A 228 4.36 -13.86 -2.00
C ALA A 228 5.47 -14.93 -2.08
N SER A 229 6.27 -15.04 -1.03
CA SER A 229 7.43 -15.95 -0.98
C SER A 229 7.07 -17.39 -0.65
N THR A 230 6.02 -17.61 0.14
CA THR A 230 5.66 -18.92 0.67
C THR A 230 4.26 -19.39 0.27
N GLY A 231 3.37 -18.47 -0.13
CA GLY A 231 1.95 -18.75 -0.31
C GLY A 231 1.16 -18.89 1.00
N ALA A 232 1.80 -18.71 2.15
CA ALA A 232 1.13 -18.80 3.45
C ALA A 232 0.18 -17.63 3.69
N THR A 233 -0.96 -17.90 4.32
CA THR A 233 -1.89 -16.85 4.77
C THR A 233 -1.51 -16.38 6.16
N GLU A 234 -1.45 -15.08 6.35
CA GLU A 234 -1.19 -14.42 7.62
C GLU A 234 -2.37 -13.51 8.00
N PHE A 235 -2.67 -13.48 9.31
CA PHE A 235 -3.73 -12.65 9.90
C PHE A 235 -3.11 -11.46 10.65
N TYR A 236 -3.72 -10.28 10.51
CA TYR A 236 -3.21 -9.01 11.03
C TYR A 236 -4.24 -8.26 11.89
#